data_10dae1ff42c20f14ddf522eadd8e8755
#
_entry.id   10dae1ff42c20f14ddf522eadd8e8755
#
_cell.length_a   1.000
_cell.length_b   1.000
_cell.length_c   1.000
_cell.angle_alpha   90.00
_cell.angle_beta   90.00
_cell.angle_gamma   90.00
#
_symmetry.space_group_name_H-M   'P 1'
#
loop_
_entity.id
_entity.type
_entity.pdbx_description
1 polymer ?
#
loop_
_entity_poly.entity_id
_entity_poly.type
_entity_poly.pdbx_seq_one_letter_code
_entity_poly.pdbx_strand_id
1 'polypeptide(L)'
;MRGMTLRAIAEACNGVYYGSEDNLDKEVTDITTDSRKVQNGGLFVAICGERTDGHQYIDNCFNDGALCVISEKELEGQTNSYIKVKSSLQALKDMALLYRNNLDIKVVGITGSVGKTSTKETISYVLNKKYKVLKTEGNFNNEIGLPLTVFRLRDDDEVAVLEMGISDFGEMDRLSKIAQPDISVITNIGLCHLDNLKTRDGILKAKTEIFNNMKPDGIAILIIIAVKYRYSVRLHIIENLCLGL
;
A
#
# COMPACT_ATOMS: atom_id res chain seq x y z
N MET A 1 12.30 -10.40 4.90
CA MET A 1 11.86 -8.97 4.78
C MET A 1 12.40 -8.23 5.99
N ARG A 2 13.26 -7.27 5.79
CA ARG A 2 13.98 -6.57 6.87
C ARG A 2 13.04 -5.97 7.92
N GLY A 3 13.27 -6.31 9.20
CA GLY A 3 12.49 -5.82 10.33
C GLY A 3 11.08 -6.39 10.46
N MET A 4 10.72 -7.38 9.62
CA MET A 4 9.40 -8.01 9.64
C MET A 4 9.44 -9.32 10.45
N THR A 5 9.83 -9.22 11.73
CA THR A 5 9.74 -10.34 12.67
C THR A 5 8.29 -10.58 13.10
N LEU A 6 7.96 -11.81 13.53
CA LEU A 6 6.60 -12.11 14.00
C LEU A 6 6.22 -11.26 15.21
N ARG A 7 7.17 -10.91 16.06
CA ARG A 7 6.98 -9.98 17.19
C ARG A 7 6.57 -8.59 16.69
N ALA A 8 7.36 -8.00 15.80
CA ALA A 8 7.09 -6.66 15.25
C ALA A 8 5.75 -6.61 14.49
N ILE A 9 5.41 -7.68 13.77
CA ILE A 9 4.13 -7.81 13.08
C ILE A 9 2.97 -7.89 14.09
N ALA A 10 3.07 -8.71 15.12
CA ALA A 10 2.03 -8.82 16.15
C ALA A 10 1.78 -7.47 16.84
N GLU A 11 2.84 -6.76 17.20
CA GLU A 11 2.77 -5.42 17.80
C GLU A 11 2.12 -4.42 16.84
N ALA A 12 2.58 -4.34 15.59
CA ALA A 12 2.06 -3.39 14.59
C ALA A 12 0.57 -3.62 14.29
N CYS A 13 0.12 -4.88 14.25
CA CYS A 13 -1.26 -5.25 14.00
C CYS A 13 -2.14 -5.23 15.27
N ASN A 14 -1.57 -4.93 16.43
CA ASN A 14 -2.23 -5.06 17.73
C ASN A 14 -2.89 -6.43 17.90
N GLY A 15 -2.17 -7.47 17.45
CA GLY A 15 -2.60 -8.87 17.43
C GLY A 15 -2.03 -9.69 18.58
N VAL A 16 -2.64 -10.85 18.82
CA VAL A 16 -2.17 -11.82 19.79
C VAL A 16 -1.46 -12.95 19.06
N TYR A 17 -0.20 -13.15 19.40
CA TYR A 17 0.60 -14.24 18.84
C TYR A 17 0.34 -15.55 19.54
N TYR A 18 0.22 -16.61 18.77
CA TYR A 18 0.15 -18.02 19.23
C TYR A 18 1.22 -18.81 18.47
N GLY A 19 1.96 -19.66 19.17
CA GLY A 19 3.00 -20.51 18.61
C GLY A 19 4.23 -20.60 19.49
N SER A 20 5.33 -21.19 18.96
CA SER A 20 6.59 -21.27 19.70
C SER A 20 7.26 -19.89 19.82
N GLU A 21 7.78 -19.58 21.01
CA GLU A 21 8.57 -18.36 21.25
C GLU A 21 9.81 -18.28 20.37
N ASP A 22 10.40 -19.41 19.97
CA ASP A 22 11.55 -19.50 19.06
C ASP A 22 11.27 -18.90 17.67
N ASN A 23 10.01 -18.73 17.31
CA ASN A 23 9.62 -18.15 16.03
C ASN A 23 9.40 -16.63 16.10
N LEU A 24 9.22 -16.04 17.29
CA LEU A 24 8.86 -14.63 17.45
C LEU A 24 9.85 -13.66 16.78
N ASP A 25 11.14 -13.98 16.83
CA ASP A 25 12.19 -13.12 16.28
C ASP A 25 12.63 -13.53 14.87
N LYS A 26 11.94 -14.51 14.25
CA LYS A 26 12.15 -14.87 12.84
C LYS A 26 11.47 -13.86 11.92
N GLU A 27 12.21 -13.40 10.92
CA GLU A 27 11.68 -12.53 9.85
C GLU A 27 10.92 -13.37 8.81
N VAL A 28 9.80 -12.87 8.34
CA VAL A 28 9.08 -13.46 7.22
C VAL A 28 9.80 -13.16 5.90
N THR A 29 9.73 -14.11 4.95
CA THR A 29 10.35 -13.97 3.64
C THR A 29 9.48 -13.20 2.64
N ASP A 30 8.15 -13.35 2.76
CA ASP A 30 7.14 -12.72 1.91
C ASP A 30 5.80 -12.61 2.65
N ILE A 31 4.88 -11.77 2.16
CA ILE A 31 3.51 -11.63 2.68
C ILE A 31 2.54 -11.69 1.51
N THR A 32 1.57 -12.60 1.60
CA THR A 32 0.57 -12.81 0.56
C THR A 32 -0.84 -13.02 1.11
N THR A 33 -1.86 -12.66 0.32
CA THR A 33 -3.27 -12.98 0.54
C THR A 33 -3.76 -14.10 -0.38
N ASP A 34 -2.91 -14.58 -1.31
CA ASP A 34 -3.21 -15.69 -2.21
C ASP A 34 -2.52 -16.97 -1.71
N SER A 35 -3.31 -17.92 -1.20
CA SER A 35 -2.80 -19.18 -0.64
C SER A 35 -1.92 -19.98 -1.60
N ARG A 36 -2.13 -19.84 -2.92
CA ARG A 36 -1.35 -20.52 -3.96
C ARG A 36 0.05 -19.95 -4.16
N LYS A 37 0.32 -18.76 -3.57
CA LYS A 37 1.60 -18.04 -3.70
C LYS A 37 2.43 -18.08 -2.41
N VAL A 38 1.97 -18.81 -1.42
CA VAL A 38 2.72 -19.00 -0.19
C VAL A 38 4.08 -19.63 -0.49
N GLN A 39 5.13 -19.07 0.08
CA GLN A 39 6.49 -19.56 -0.03
C GLN A 39 7.01 -19.98 1.34
N ASN A 40 8.05 -20.81 1.35
CA ASN A 40 8.70 -21.24 2.58
C ASN A 40 9.19 -20.02 3.41
N GLY A 41 8.80 -19.96 4.67
CA GLY A 41 9.07 -18.83 5.56
C GLY A 41 8.18 -17.60 5.32
N GLY A 42 7.20 -17.66 4.41
CA GLY A 42 6.26 -16.59 4.13
C GLY A 42 5.17 -16.45 5.18
N LEU A 43 4.41 -15.36 5.09
CA LEU A 43 3.24 -15.09 5.91
C LEU A 43 1.98 -15.01 5.03
N PHE A 44 0.98 -15.79 5.39
CA PHE A 44 -0.32 -15.75 4.73
C PHE A 44 -1.32 -14.89 5.53
N VAL A 45 -2.05 -14.01 4.84
CA VAL A 45 -3.12 -13.20 5.45
C VAL A 45 -4.46 -13.76 5.04
N ALA A 46 -5.17 -14.40 5.97
CA ALA A 46 -6.50 -14.95 5.73
C ALA A 46 -7.54 -13.83 5.76
N ILE A 47 -7.95 -13.38 4.58
CA ILE A 47 -9.00 -12.35 4.42
C ILE A 47 -10.33 -13.03 4.12
N CYS A 48 -11.38 -12.61 4.82
CA CYS A 48 -12.75 -12.98 4.50
C CYS A 48 -13.27 -12.04 3.40
N GLY A 49 -13.35 -12.53 2.17
CA GLY A 49 -13.88 -11.79 1.03
C GLY A 49 -15.35 -12.14 0.76
N GLU A 50 -15.98 -11.42 -0.16
CA GLU A 50 -17.39 -11.63 -0.54
C GLU A 50 -17.68 -13.05 -1.10
N ARG A 51 -16.71 -13.65 -1.80
CA ARG A 51 -16.88 -14.94 -2.48
C ARG A 51 -16.17 -16.10 -1.80
N THR A 52 -15.16 -15.82 -0.98
CA THR A 52 -14.27 -16.84 -0.46
C THR A 52 -13.72 -16.39 0.90
N ASP A 53 -13.76 -17.28 1.88
CA ASP A 53 -13.10 -17.09 3.18
C ASP A 53 -11.69 -17.68 3.13
N GLY A 54 -10.67 -16.81 3.24
CA GLY A 54 -9.25 -17.20 3.23
C GLY A 54 -8.88 -18.17 4.34
N HIS A 55 -9.64 -18.20 5.44
CA HIS A 55 -9.36 -19.07 6.58
C HIS A 55 -9.42 -20.58 6.21
N GLN A 56 -10.21 -20.96 5.20
CA GLN A 56 -10.27 -22.36 4.73
C GLN A 56 -8.96 -22.89 4.13
N TYR A 57 -8.01 -22.01 3.80
CA TYR A 57 -6.74 -22.38 3.17
C TYR A 57 -5.56 -22.40 4.15
N ILE A 58 -5.78 -22.13 5.44
CA ILE A 58 -4.72 -21.97 6.44
C ILE A 58 -3.86 -23.23 6.54
N ASP A 59 -4.48 -24.41 6.63
CA ASP A 59 -3.74 -25.68 6.76
C ASP A 59 -2.89 -25.95 5.50
N ASN A 60 -3.42 -25.65 4.31
CA ASN A 60 -2.65 -25.77 3.08
C ASN A 60 -1.44 -24.82 3.08
N CYS A 61 -1.62 -23.56 3.54
CA CYS A 61 -0.54 -22.60 3.63
C CYS A 61 0.58 -23.08 4.57
N PHE A 62 0.25 -23.71 5.70
CA PHE A 62 1.25 -24.30 6.58
C PHE A 62 1.96 -25.48 5.92
N ASN A 63 1.25 -26.35 5.19
CA ASN A 63 1.83 -27.45 4.43
C ASN A 63 2.77 -26.96 3.33
N ASP A 64 2.49 -25.80 2.74
CA ASP A 64 3.33 -25.13 1.73
C ASP A 64 4.49 -24.32 2.35
N GLY A 65 4.65 -24.36 3.68
CA GLY A 65 5.79 -23.79 4.40
C GLY A 65 5.60 -22.37 4.93
N ALA A 66 4.37 -21.90 5.10
CA ALA A 66 4.12 -20.63 5.79
C ALA A 66 4.75 -20.64 7.19
N LEU A 67 5.53 -19.62 7.52
CA LEU A 67 6.06 -19.42 8.87
C LEU A 67 4.94 -19.00 9.84
N CYS A 68 4.00 -18.20 9.36
CA CYS A 68 2.93 -17.64 10.16
C CYS A 68 1.69 -17.33 9.32
N VAL A 69 0.54 -17.26 9.97
CA VAL A 69 -0.73 -16.84 9.36
C VAL A 69 -1.36 -15.73 10.19
N ILE A 70 -1.96 -14.74 9.52
CA ILE A 70 -2.87 -13.77 10.13
C ILE A 70 -4.28 -14.32 10.04
N SER A 71 -4.99 -14.38 11.18
CA SER A 71 -6.36 -14.90 11.27
C SER A 71 -7.24 -14.00 12.13
N GLU A 72 -8.50 -13.83 11.73
CA GLU A 72 -9.52 -13.18 12.56
C GLU A 72 -10.14 -14.17 13.57
N LYS A 73 -9.93 -15.47 13.35
CA LYS A 73 -10.45 -16.56 14.15
C LYS A 73 -9.37 -17.15 15.03
N GLU A 74 -9.76 -17.68 16.19
CA GLU A 74 -8.91 -18.57 16.97
C GLU A 74 -8.81 -19.93 16.26
N LEU A 75 -7.59 -20.44 16.15
CA LEU A 75 -7.33 -21.70 15.47
C LEU A 75 -7.15 -22.79 16.52
N GLU A 76 -8.25 -23.45 16.89
CA GLU A 76 -8.24 -24.51 17.90
C GLU A 76 -7.35 -25.68 17.49
N GLY A 77 -6.46 -26.12 18.40
CA GLY A 77 -5.54 -27.25 18.15
C GLY A 77 -4.39 -26.95 17.21
N GLN A 78 -4.26 -25.70 16.71
CA GLN A 78 -3.15 -25.32 15.82
C GLN A 78 -1.84 -25.20 16.60
N THR A 79 -0.80 -25.91 16.15
CA THR A 79 0.55 -25.88 16.75
C THR A 79 1.51 -24.95 15.98
N ASN A 80 1.17 -24.58 14.74
CA ASN A 80 1.95 -23.63 13.95
C ASN A 80 1.70 -22.20 14.41
N SER A 81 2.63 -21.30 14.09
CA SER A 81 2.55 -19.90 14.49
C SER A 81 1.45 -19.15 13.76
N TYR A 82 0.58 -18.47 14.50
CA TYR A 82 -0.39 -17.54 13.91
C TYR A 82 -0.57 -16.30 14.79
N ILE A 83 -1.02 -15.21 14.17
CA ILE A 83 -1.35 -13.97 14.87
C ILE A 83 -2.85 -13.73 14.69
N LYS A 84 -3.59 -13.73 15.83
CA LYS A 84 -5.00 -13.41 15.85
C LYS A 84 -5.19 -11.91 15.90
N VAL A 85 -5.97 -11.39 14.96
CA VAL A 85 -6.26 -9.96 14.81
C VAL A 85 -7.77 -9.69 14.79
N LYS A 86 -8.19 -8.44 14.98
CA LYS A 86 -9.59 -8.04 14.84
C LYS A 86 -10.04 -7.94 13.39
N SER A 87 -9.13 -7.56 12.49
CA SER A 87 -9.37 -7.42 11.06
C SER A 87 -8.11 -7.73 10.28
N SER A 88 -8.16 -8.76 9.43
CA SER A 88 -7.06 -9.16 8.55
C SER A 88 -6.76 -8.08 7.50
N LEU A 89 -7.77 -7.36 7.03
CA LEU A 89 -7.58 -6.24 6.10
C LEU A 89 -6.85 -5.07 6.76
N GLN A 90 -7.17 -4.76 8.03
CA GLN A 90 -6.43 -3.73 8.76
C GLN A 90 -5.00 -4.19 9.05
N ALA A 91 -4.81 -5.44 9.48
CA ALA A 91 -3.49 -6.01 9.71
C ALA A 91 -2.60 -5.97 8.44
N LEU A 92 -3.17 -6.23 7.26
CA LEU A 92 -2.46 -6.10 5.99
C LEU A 92 -1.91 -4.68 5.78
N LYS A 93 -2.72 -3.66 6.10
CA LYS A 93 -2.32 -2.24 6.00
C LYS A 93 -1.27 -1.86 7.04
N ASP A 94 -1.42 -2.33 8.28
CA ASP A 94 -0.49 -2.05 9.38
C ASP A 94 0.88 -2.69 9.12
N MET A 95 0.91 -3.93 8.62
CA MET A 95 2.13 -4.59 8.17
C MET A 95 2.81 -3.85 7.01
N ALA A 96 2.03 -3.35 6.05
CA ALA A 96 2.60 -2.58 4.94
C ALA A 96 3.20 -1.26 5.41
N LEU A 97 2.56 -0.57 6.35
CA LEU A 97 3.11 0.63 6.99
C LEU A 97 4.39 0.32 7.77
N LEU A 98 4.40 -0.76 8.56
CA LEU A 98 5.59 -1.23 9.28
C LEU A 98 6.74 -1.48 8.31
N TYR A 99 6.50 -2.24 7.24
CA TYR A 99 7.53 -2.55 6.25
C TYR A 99 8.02 -1.31 5.52
N ARG A 100 7.10 -0.41 5.10
CA ARG A 100 7.44 0.85 4.44
C ARG A 100 8.35 1.72 5.30
N ASN A 101 8.13 1.76 6.62
CA ASN A 101 8.95 2.52 7.57
C ASN A 101 10.37 1.96 7.73
N ASN A 102 10.59 0.68 7.41
CA ASN A 102 11.90 0.03 7.48
C ASN A 102 12.75 0.28 6.21
N LEU A 103 12.18 0.94 5.18
CA LEU A 103 12.82 1.16 3.88
C LEU A 103 13.14 2.63 3.67
N ASP A 104 14.37 2.91 3.27
CA ASP A 104 14.81 4.26 2.85
C ASP A 104 14.69 4.39 1.32
N ILE A 105 13.46 4.53 0.85
CA ILE A 105 13.11 4.56 -0.58
C ILE A 105 12.31 5.83 -0.86
N LYS A 106 12.59 6.49 -2.00
CA LYS A 106 11.77 7.61 -2.48
C LYS A 106 10.47 7.10 -3.09
N VAL A 107 9.35 7.75 -2.77
CA VAL A 107 8.03 7.34 -3.25
C VAL A 107 7.38 8.44 -4.09
N VAL A 108 6.98 8.06 -5.29
CA VAL A 108 6.10 8.85 -6.17
C VAL A 108 4.70 8.25 -6.09
N GLY A 109 3.78 8.96 -5.44
CA GLY A 109 2.37 8.59 -5.36
C GLY A 109 1.57 9.22 -6.50
N ILE A 110 0.74 8.44 -7.20
CA ILE A 110 -0.01 8.90 -8.37
C ILE A 110 -1.49 8.60 -8.19
N THR A 111 -2.32 9.64 -8.31
CA THR A 111 -3.78 9.48 -8.37
C THR A 111 -4.39 10.34 -9.48
N GLY A 112 -5.69 10.24 -9.66
CA GLY A 112 -6.47 10.99 -10.65
C GLY A 112 -7.67 10.20 -11.15
N SER A 113 -8.57 10.86 -11.87
CA SER A 113 -9.76 10.20 -12.42
C SER A 113 -9.40 9.34 -13.64
N VAL A 114 -8.52 9.84 -14.52
CA VAL A 114 -7.98 9.12 -15.69
C VAL A 114 -6.47 9.38 -15.81
N GLY A 115 -5.75 8.55 -16.56
CA GLY A 115 -4.34 8.75 -16.86
C GLY A 115 -3.35 8.28 -15.79
N LYS A 116 -3.81 7.74 -14.66
CA LYS A 116 -2.93 7.23 -13.60
C LYS A 116 -1.91 6.21 -14.11
N THR A 117 -2.38 5.17 -14.77
CA THR A 117 -1.53 4.08 -15.27
C THR A 117 -0.54 4.57 -16.34
N SER A 118 -0.98 5.37 -17.31
CA SER A 118 -0.08 5.94 -18.31
C SER A 118 0.99 6.81 -17.68
N THR A 119 0.62 7.66 -16.72
CA THR A 119 1.57 8.51 -15.97
C THR A 119 2.55 7.67 -15.17
N LYS A 120 2.08 6.63 -14.46
CA LYS A 120 2.91 5.67 -13.74
C LYS A 120 3.94 5.02 -14.69
N GLU A 121 3.48 4.51 -15.82
CA GLU A 121 4.36 3.86 -16.80
C GLU A 121 5.43 4.83 -17.34
N THR A 122 5.02 6.06 -17.69
CA THR A 122 5.94 7.08 -18.20
C THR A 122 6.99 7.48 -17.16
N ILE A 123 6.56 7.80 -15.94
CA ILE A 123 7.47 8.16 -14.84
C ILE A 123 8.44 7.01 -14.54
N SER A 124 7.92 5.79 -14.42
CA SER A 124 8.75 4.61 -14.15
C SER A 124 9.75 4.36 -15.27
N TYR A 125 9.35 4.50 -16.53
CA TYR A 125 10.25 4.33 -17.67
C TYR A 125 11.42 5.33 -17.65
N VAL A 126 11.14 6.60 -17.34
CA VAL A 126 12.18 7.63 -17.27
C VAL A 126 13.11 7.38 -16.09
N LEU A 127 12.54 7.12 -14.89
CA LEU A 127 13.33 6.89 -13.68
C LEU A 127 14.20 5.63 -13.77
N ASN A 128 13.73 4.58 -14.43
CA ASN A 128 14.49 3.34 -14.65
C ASN A 128 15.76 3.52 -15.49
N LYS A 129 15.97 4.70 -16.11
CA LYS A 129 17.24 5.01 -16.82
C LYS A 129 18.39 5.26 -15.84
N LYS A 130 18.07 5.56 -14.57
CA LYS A 130 19.07 5.92 -13.56
C LYS A 130 18.92 5.17 -12.23
N TYR A 131 17.69 4.83 -11.84
CA TYR A 131 17.36 4.26 -10.53
C TYR A 131 16.78 2.86 -10.68
N LYS A 132 16.92 2.04 -9.65
CA LYS A 132 16.15 0.79 -9.53
C LYS A 132 14.74 1.13 -9.05
N VAL A 133 13.75 0.93 -9.92
CA VAL A 133 12.37 1.36 -9.70
C VAL A 133 11.43 0.18 -9.55
N LEU A 134 10.71 0.10 -8.43
CA LEU A 134 9.53 -0.73 -8.30
C LEU A 134 8.29 0.11 -8.62
N LYS A 135 7.34 -0.45 -9.37
CA LYS A 135 6.05 0.20 -9.67
C LYS A 135 4.87 -0.70 -9.36
N THR A 136 3.70 -0.09 -9.15
CA THR A 136 2.43 -0.80 -9.09
C THR A 136 2.20 -1.59 -10.38
N GLU A 137 1.94 -2.88 -10.26
CA GLU A 137 1.55 -3.76 -11.37
C GLU A 137 0.04 -3.86 -11.49
N GLY A 138 -0.44 -4.00 -12.73
CA GLY A 138 -1.87 -4.16 -12.99
C GLY A 138 -2.70 -3.09 -12.30
N ASN A 139 -3.71 -3.54 -11.56
CA ASN A 139 -4.64 -2.72 -10.78
C ASN A 139 -4.44 -2.84 -9.25
N PHE A 140 -3.23 -3.19 -8.79
CA PHE A 140 -2.89 -3.27 -7.36
C PHE A 140 -2.77 -1.86 -6.73
N ASN A 141 -3.82 -1.05 -6.86
CA ASN A 141 -3.85 0.37 -6.51
C ASN A 141 -4.87 0.72 -5.41
N ASN A 142 -5.52 -0.28 -4.81
CA ASN A 142 -6.53 -0.15 -3.76
C ASN A 142 -5.99 -0.58 -2.38
N GLU A 143 -6.86 -0.65 -1.36
CA GLU A 143 -6.51 -0.96 0.03
C GLU A 143 -5.93 -2.38 0.26
N ILE A 144 -6.03 -3.28 -0.71
CA ILE A 144 -5.35 -4.60 -0.70
C ILE A 144 -4.13 -4.56 -1.61
N GLY A 145 -4.27 -4.01 -2.81
CA GLY A 145 -3.23 -4.03 -3.83
C GLY A 145 -2.02 -3.18 -3.49
N LEU A 146 -2.21 -1.99 -2.90
CA LEU A 146 -1.10 -1.14 -2.49
C LEU A 146 -0.22 -1.80 -1.41
N PRO A 147 -0.76 -2.37 -0.31
CA PRO A 147 0.01 -3.17 0.63
C PRO A 147 0.83 -4.28 -0.04
N LEU A 148 0.19 -5.07 -0.91
CA LEU A 148 0.86 -6.15 -1.64
C LEU A 148 1.97 -5.62 -2.57
N THR A 149 1.80 -4.44 -3.14
CA THR A 149 2.87 -3.77 -3.91
C THR A 149 4.03 -3.36 -3.02
N VAL A 150 3.75 -2.80 -1.84
CA VAL A 150 4.76 -2.39 -0.86
C VAL A 150 5.59 -3.59 -0.38
N PHE A 151 4.99 -4.75 -0.14
CA PHE A 151 5.73 -5.95 0.28
C PHE A 151 6.70 -6.48 -0.79
N ARG A 152 6.57 -6.06 -2.02
CA ARG A 152 7.51 -6.41 -3.11
C ARG A 152 8.76 -5.54 -3.13
N LEU A 153 8.79 -4.42 -2.41
CA LEU A 153 9.97 -3.58 -2.28
C LEU A 153 11.12 -4.36 -1.65
N ARG A 154 12.33 -4.04 -2.07
CA ARG A 154 13.57 -4.64 -1.55
C ARG A 154 14.53 -3.52 -1.14
N ASP A 155 15.51 -3.83 -0.31
CA ASP A 155 16.49 -2.87 0.22
C ASP A 155 17.32 -2.17 -0.87
N ASP A 156 17.41 -2.77 -2.05
CA ASP A 156 18.14 -2.24 -3.19
C ASP A 156 17.25 -1.47 -4.21
N ASP A 157 15.93 -1.38 -3.97
CA ASP A 157 15.07 -0.47 -4.72
C ASP A 157 15.31 0.98 -4.24
N GLU A 158 15.44 1.90 -5.18
CA GLU A 158 15.73 3.32 -4.88
C GLU A 158 14.46 4.18 -4.96
N VAL A 159 13.53 3.81 -5.86
CA VAL A 159 12.28 4.55 -6.07
C VAL A 159 11.10 3.60 -6.18
N ALA A 160 10.01 3.93 -5.50
CA ALA A 160 8.70 3.29 -5.68
C ALA A 160 7.75 4.23 -6.43
N VAL A 161 7.11 3.77 -7.51
CA VAL A 161 6.07 4.52 -8.23
C VAL A 161 4.73 3.85 -7.99
N LEU A 162 3.94 4.42 -7.07
CA LEU A 162 2.74 3.82 -6.52
C LEU A 162 1.48 4.49 -7.10
N GLU A 163 0.70 3.72 -7.85
CA GLU A 163 -0.63 4.13 -8.30
C GLU A 163 -1.63 3.95 -7.17
N MET A 164 -2.45 4.97 -6.89
CA MET A 164 -3.48 4.97 -5.84
C MET A 164 -4.84 5.30 -6.44
N GLY A 165 -5.73 4.30 -6.43
CA GLY A 165 -7.12 4.39 -6.88
C GLY A 165 -8.06 4.38 -5.68
N ILE A 166 -9.10 5.21 -5.74
CA ILE A 166 -10.12 5.32 -4.70
C ILE A 166 -11.51 5.33 -5.28
N SER A 167 -12.45 4.88 -4.49
CA SER A 167 -13.89 4.90 -4.78
C SER A 167 -14.68 5.69 -3.75
N ASP A 168 -14.14 5.93 -2.55
CA ASP A 168 -14.83 6.62 -1.46
C ASP A 168 -13.90 7.56 -0.69
N PHE A 169 -14.48 8.39 0.18
CA PHE A 169 -13.76 9.29 1.07
C PHE A 169 -12.92 8.51 2.10
N GLY A 170 -11.77 9.06 2.49
CA GLY A 170 -10.84 8.48 3.45
C GLY A 170 -10.02 7.30 2.92
N GLU A 171 -10.34 6.74 1.75
CA GLU A 171 -9.51 5.68 1.15
C GLU A 171 -8.12 6.22 0.77
N MET A 172 -8.07 7.42 0.18
CA MET A 172 -6.80 8.02 -0.20
C MET A 172 -5.94 8.36 1.01
N ASP A 173 -6.53 8.80 2.10
CA ASP A 173 -5.81 9.05 3.35
C ASP A 173 -5.14 7.76 3.86
N ARG A 174 -5.88 6.64 3.87
CA ARG A 174 -5.34 5.33 4.28
C ARG A 174 -4.23 4.84 3.35
N LEU A 175 -4.39 5.01 2.03
CA LEU A 175 -3.37 4.64 1.05
C LEU A 175 -2.12 5.51 1.18
N SER A 176 -2.29 6.83 1.31
CA SER A 176 -1.16 7.76 1.45
C SER A 176 -0.40 7.57 2.76
N LYS A 177 -1.09 7.14 3.83
CA LYS A 177 -0.46 6.79 5.11
C LYS A 177 0.52 5.62 4.94
N ILE A 178 0.18 4.64 4.13
CA ILE A 178 1.09 3.52 3.82
C ILE A 178 2.20 3.97 2.89
N ALA A 179 1.87 4.68 1.80
CA ALA A 179 2.82 5.08 0.77
C ALA A 179 3.84 6.12 1.26
N GLN A 180 3.41 7.09 2.09
CA GLN A 180 4.21 8.23 2.57
C GLN A 180 4.98 8.90 1.42
N PRO A 181 4.28 9.48 0.42
CA PRO A 181 4.92 9.93 -0.79
C PRO A 181 5.85 11.13 -0.56
N ASP A 182 7.04 11.08 -1.17
CA ASP A 182 7.94 12.23 -1.34
C ASP A 182 7.43 13.14 -2.45
N ILE A 183 6.82 12.56 -3.48
CA ILE A 183 6.21 13.28 -4.61
C ILE A 183 4.79 12.75 -4.82
N SER A 184 3.80 13.64 -4.84
CA SER A 184 2.41 13.30 -5.14
C SER A 184 1.97 13.91 -6.45
N VAL A 185 1.40 13.10 -7.35
CA VAL A 185 0.91 13.51 -8.67
C VAL A 185 -0.59 13.30 -8.76
N ILE A 186 -1.34 14.36 -9.06
CA ILE A 186 -2.76 14.27 -9.43
C ILE A 186 -2.89 14.54 -10.92
N THR A 187 -3.20 13.50 -11.69
CA THR A 187 -3.25 13.58 -13.16
C THR A 187 -4.40 14.42 -13.67
N ASN A 188 -5.57 14.27 -13.09
CA ASN A 188 -6.74 15.12 -13.32
C ASN A 188 -7.86 14.89 -12.32
N ILE A 189 -8.86 15.79 -12.32
CA ILE A 189 -10.12 15.67 -11.59
C ILE A 189 -11.27 15.68 -12.61
N GLY A 190 -11.66 14.47 -13.03
CA GLY A 190 -12.80 14.21 -13.91
C GLY A 190 -14.02 13.68 -13.13
N LEU A 191 -15.08 13.34 -13.84
CA LEU A 191 -16.27 12.75 -13.26
C LEU A 191 -16.10 11.22 -13.18
N CYS A 192 -15.79 10.71 -11.99
CA CYS A 192 -15.71 9.28 -11.69
C CYS A 192 -16.20 9.01 -10.27
N HIS A 193 -16.69 7.81 -9.99
CA HIS A 193 -17.19 7.41 -8.66
C HIS A 193 -18.22 8.37 -8.07
N LEU A 194 -19.11 8.93 -8.91
CA LEU A 194 -20.13 9.91 -8.50
C LEU A 194 -21.14 9.32 -7.52
N ASP A 195 -21.34 8.00 -7.54
CA ASP A 195 -22.24 7.33 -6.59
C ASP A 195 -21.84 7.55 -5.14
N ASN A 196 -20.53 7.54 -4.86
CA ASN A 196 -19.97 7.73 -3.53
C ASN A 196 -19.51 9.17 -3.30
N LEU A 197 -18.75 9.74 -4.22
CA LEU A 197 -18.13 11.07 -4.08
C LEU A 197 -19.05 12.23 -4.46
N LYS A 198 -20.24 11.96 -5.00
CA LYS A 198 -21.38 12.85 -5.27
C LYS A 198 -21.10 13.96 -6.29
N THR A 199 -20.02 14.69 -6.16
CA THR A 199 -19.71 15.87 -6.98
C THR A 199 -18.25 15.88 -7.41
N ARG A 200 -17.91 16.73 -8.39
CA ARG A 200 -16.52 16.97 -8.79
C ARG A 200 -15.68 17.53 -7.62
N ASP A 201 -16.28 18.34 -6.76
CA ASP A 201 -15.63 18.87 -5.56
C ASP A 201 -15.38 17.76 -4.53
N GLY A 202 -16.32 16.81 -4.41
CA GLY A 202 -16.12 15.60 -3.61
C GLY A 202 -14.97 14.76 -4.12
N ILE A 203 -14.87 14.58 -5.45
CA ILE A 203 -13.76 13.86 -6.09
C ILE A 203 -12.42 14.58 -5.83
N LEU A 204 -12.41 15.91 -5.96
CA LEU A 204 -11.23 16.71 -5.65
C LEU A 204 -10.84 16.54 -4.18
N LYS A 205 -11.79 16.69 -3.24
CA LYS A 205 -11.56 16.51 -1.81
C LYS A 205 -10.97 15.13 -1.50
N ALA A 206 -11.58 14.06 -2.01
CA ALA A 206 -11.12 12.70 -1.77
C ALA A 206 -9.70 12.45 -2.34
N LYS A 207 -9.38 12.96 -3.54
CA LYS A 207 -8.06 12.76 -4.14
C LYS A 207 -6.97 13.62 -3.50
N THR A 208 -7.31 14.80 -2.97
CA THR A 208 -6.34 15.66 -2.27
C THR A 208 -5.94 15.12 -0.90
N GLU A 209 -6.65 14.14 -0.35
CA GLU A 209 -6.21 13.39 0.84
C GLU A 209 -4.83 12.72 0.65
N ILE A 210 -4.34 12.55 -0.61
CA ILE A 210 -2.99 12.06 -0.89
C ILE A 210 -1.91 12.93 -0.22
N PHE A 211 -2.21 14.20 0.03
CA PHE A 211 -1.27 15.14 0.64
C PHE A 211 -1.20 15.02 2.16
N ASN A 212 -2.17 14.37 2.81
CA ASN A 212 -2.24 14.30 4.28
C ASN A 212 -1.02 13.63 4.90
N ASN A 213 -0.44 12.65 4.19
CA ASN A 213 0.67 11.85 4.68
C ASN A 213 1.94 12.00 3.82
N MET A 214 2.06 13.10 3.08
CA MET A 214 3.30 13.46 2.40
C MET A 214 4.38 13.83 3.41
N LYS A 215 5.64 13.63 3.03
CA LYS A 215 6.75 14.14 3.82
C LYS A 215 6.71 15.68 3.86
N PRO A 216 7.24 16.32 4.92
CA PRO A 216 7.15 17.78 5.09
C PRO A 216 7.78 18.59 3.94
N ASP A 217 8.81 18.04 3.30
CA ASP A 217 9.53 18.61 2.15
C ASP A 217 9.07 18.00 0.81
N GLY A 218 7.94 17.30 0.82
CA GLY A 218 7.38 16.61 -0.34
C GLY A 218 6.88 17.58 -1.41
N ILE A 219 6.90 17.10 -2.66
CA ILE A 219 6.52 17.88 -3.86
C ILE A 219 5.14 17.45 -4.35
N ALA A 220 4.22 18.39 -4.51
CA ALA A 220 2.92 18.16 -5.13
C ALA A 220 2.92 18.61 -6.59
N ILE A 221 2.55 17.70 -7.51
CA ILE A 221 2.41 17.97 -8.96
C ILE A 221 0.94 17.83 -9.33
N LEU A 222 0.35 18.93 -9.81
CA LEU A 222 -1.04 19.00 -10.24
C LEU A 222 -1.09 19.35 -11.73
N ILE A 223 -1.81 18.55 -12.53
CA ILE A 223 -2.05 18.91 -13.93
C ILE A 223 -3.16 19.97 -13.99
N ILE A 224 -2.82 21.15 -14.49
CA ILE A 224 -3.55 22.44 -14.36
C ILE A 224 -4.98 22.46 -14.93
N ILE A 225 -5.44 21.49 -15.69
CA ILE A 225 -6.82 21.41 -16.16
C ILE A 225 -7.85 21.37 -15.01
N ALA A 226 -7.37 21.16 -13.77
CA ALA A 226 -8.15 21.14 -12.54
C ALA A 226 -8.27 22.52 -11.82
N VAL A 227 -7.53 23.53 -12.20
CA VAL A 227 -7.32 24.76 -11.39
C VAL A 227 -8.40 25.84 -11.60
N LYS A 228 -9.66 25.49 -11.78
CA LYS A 228 -10.74 26.45 -11.59
C LYS A 228 -11.14 26.65 -10.11
N TYR A 229 -10.51 25.92 -9.19
CA TYR A 229 -10.83 25.93 -7.77
C TYR A 229 -9.64 26.41 -6.95
N ARG A 230 -9.76 27.64 -6.39
CA ARG A 230 -8.86 28.14 -5.35
C ARG A 230 -9.06 27.34 -4.07
N TYR A 231 -8.22 26.35 -3.84
CA TYR A 231 -8.02 25.77 -2.51
C TYR A 231 -6.67 26.20 -1.96
N SER A 232 -6.65 26.68 -0.72
CA SER A 232 -5.45 26.96 0.05
C SER A 232 -4.77 25.65 0.51
N VAL A 233 -4.29 24.86 -0.43
CA VAL A 233 -3.22 23.92 -0.16
C VAL A 233 -1.96 24.77 -0.12
N ARG A 234 -1.12 24.63 0.90
CA ARG A 234 0.24 25.19 0.86
C ARG A 234 0.99 24.47 -0.26
N LEU A 235 0.72 24.91 -1.48
CA LEU A 235 1.47 24.51 -2.67
C LEU A 235 2.81 25.23 -2.58
N HIS A 236 3.87 24.51 -2.25
CA HIS A 236 5.20 24.93 -2.67
C HIS A 236 5.23 24.72 -4.19
N ILE A 237 4.74 25.72 -4.92
CA ILE A 237 4.94 25.80 -6.35
C ILE A 237 6.44 26.03 -6.52
N ILE A 238 7.13 25.08 -7.12
CA ILE A 238 8.48 25.32 -7.61
C ILE A 238 8.32 26.26 -8.82
N GLU A 239 8.53 27.57 -8.59
CA GLU A 239 8.46 28.63 -9.61
C GLU A 239 9.53 28.53 -10.69
N ASN A 240 10.33 27.46 -10.74
CA ASN A 240 11.47 27.34 -11.65
C ASN A 240 11.44 26.05 -12.50
N LEU A 241 10.32 25.70 -13.10
CA LEU A 241 10.32 24.80 -14.26
C LEU A 241 9.66 25.52 -15.46
N CYS A 242 10.28 26.58 -15.92
CA CYS A 242 10.10 27.03 -17.29
C CYS A 242 10.69 25.95 -18.21
N LEU A 243 9.86 25.03 -18.67
CA LEU A 243 10.17 24.27 -19.89
C LEU A 243 10.06 25.24 -21.04
N GLY A 244 11.22 25.73 -21.52
CA GLY A 244 11.32 26.31 -22.83
C GLY A 244 10.86 25.27 -23.86
N LEU A 245 9.80 25.58 -24.58
CA LEU A 245 9.48 25.07 -25.92
C LEU A 245 9.97 26.09 -26.93
#